data_b6270fcc27cd963421e53349635c0aba
#
_entry.id   b6270fcc27cd963421e53349635c0aba
#
_cell.length_a   1.000
_cell.length_b   1.000
_cell.length_c   1.000
_cell.angle_alpha   90.00
_cell.angle_beta   90.00
_cell.angle_gamma   90.00
#
_symmetry.space_group_name_H-M   'P 1'
#
loop_
_entity.id
_entity.type
_entity.pdbx_description
1 polymer ?
#
loop_
_entity_poly.entity_id
_entity_poly.type
_entity_poly.pdbx_seq_one_letter_code
_entity_poly.pdbx_strand_id
1 'polypeptide(L)'
;MKFNKLSKILGLSVTSLLASAFVQAELPMVSPEEAGFDSEKLEAIIERADSVYEAGSLPNYVIALAKDGKVFFTASRGNRTIGIDSPVGMDTLFPLASMSKPIASSAIFHLIEQGKLTLDSELSEFYPEFESMLVAENGSLDAQFEDISRPIKILDLLT
;
A
#
# COMPACT_ATOMS: atom_id res chain seq x y z
N MET A 1 -15.38 28.92 65.88
CA MET A 1 -15.18 30.26 65.34
C MET A 1 -14.12 30.20 64.23
N LYS A 2 -14.43 30.77 63.10
CA LYS A 2 -13.71 30.93 61.84
C LYS A 2 -13.95 29.85 60.76
N PHE A 3 -14.80 30.25 59.85
CA PHE A 3 -15.01 29.74 58.49
C PHE A 3 -13.77 29.83 57.64
N ASN A 4 -13.48 28.79 56.87
CA ASN A 4 -12.56 28.92 55.79
C ASN A 4 -13.23 28.54 54.49
N LYS A 5 -13.14 29.47 53.54
CA LYS A 5 -13.80 29.46 52.24
C LYS A 5 -13.28 28.36 51.35
N LEU A 6 -14.17 27.48 50.91
CA LEU A 6 -13.91 26.63 49.74
C LEU A 6 -13.92 27.50 48.49
N SER A 7 -12.78 27.71 47.88
CA SER A 7 -12.68 28.26 46.53
C SER A 7 -12.98 27.12 45.55
N LYS A 8 -14.13 27.22 44.87
CA LYS A 8 -14.47 26.39 43.72
C LYS A 8 -13.56 26.74 42.56
N ILE A 9 -12.60 25.88 42.28
CA ILE A 9 -11.88 25.90 41.00
C ILE A 9 -12.73 25.12 40.04
N LEU A 10 -13.42 25.87 39.18
CA LEU A 10 -14.10 25.32 38.01
C LEU A 10 -13.01 24.91 37.01
N GLY A 11 -12.64 23.65 37.03
CA GLY A 11 -11.81 23.07 35.98
C GLY A 11 -12.62 22.95 34.68
N LEU A 12 -12.44 23.90 33.77
CA LEU A 12 -12.88 23.73 32.39
C LEU A 12 -11.97 22.68 31.77
N SER A 13 -12.42 21.44 31.75
CA SER A 13 -11.86 20.40 30.88
C SER A 13 -12.21 20.76 29.44
N VAL A 14 -11.30 21.41 28.74
CA VAL A 14 -11.34 21.54 27.30
C VAL A 14 -10.94 20.17 26.76
N THR A 15 -11.91 19.30 26.61
CA THR A 15 -11.78 18.08 25.81
C THR A 15 -11.75 18.55 24.35
N SER A 16 -10.56 18.87 23.85
CA SER A 16 -10.36 19.02 22.40
C SER A 16 -10.63 17.67 21.76
N LEU A 17 -11.86 17.48 21.28
CA LEU A 17 -12.16 16.48 20.27
C LEU A 17 -11.31 16.84 19.02
N LEU A 18 -10.14 16.23 18.92
CA LEU A 18 -9.45 16.08 17.66
C LEU A 18 -10.31 15.10 16.84
N ALA A 19 -11.36 15.63 16.23
CA ALA A 19 -11.99 15.00 15.10
C ALA A 19 -10.92 14.97 14.03
N SER A 20 -10.21 13.86 13.92
CA SER A 20 -9.43 13.49 12.75
C SER A 20 -10.45 13.40 11.61
N ALA A 21 -10.72 14.52 10.97
CA ALA A 21 -11.34 14.50 9.67
C ALA A 21 -10.35 13.74 8.77
N PHE A 22 -10.59 12.46 8.55
CA PHE A 22 -10.05 11.78 7.42
C PHE A 22 -10.62 12.52 6.20
N VAL A 23 -9.88 13.53 5.76
CA VAL A 23 -10.11 14.14 4.46
C VAL A 23 -9.75 13.02 3.50
N GLN A 24 -10.74 12.29 3.06
CA GLN A 24 -10.65 11.42 1.92
C GLN A 24 -10.48 12.38 0.73
N ALA A 25 -9.23 12.70 0.45
CA ALA A 25 -8.89 13.55 -0.67
C ALA A 25 -9.12 12.73 -1.95
N GLU A 26 -10.35 12.78 -2.46
CA GLU A 26 -10.62 12.29 -3.80
C GLU A 26 -9.77 13.11 -4.77
N LEU A 27 -9.00 12.41 -5.62
CA LEU A 27 -8.28 13.09 -6.68
C LEU A 27 -9.31 13.73 -7.65
N PRO A 28 -9.10 14.98 -8.03
CA PRO A 28 -10.03 15.64 -8.97
C PRO A 28 -10.05 14.90 -10.32
N MET A 29 -11.24 14.81 -10.91
CA MET A 29 -11.43 14.27 -12.24
C MET A 29 -11.31 15.37 -13.28
N VAL A 30 -10.63 15.08 -14.38
CA VAL A 30 -10.50 15.95 -15.56
C VAL A 30 -10.75 15.14 -16.83
N SER A 31 -10.95 15.79 -17.96
CA SER A 31 -11.03 15.08 -19.24
C SER A 31 -9.66 14.55 -19.68
N PRO A 32 -9.62 13.49 -20.51
CA PRO A 32 -8.38 13.03 -21.11
C PRO A 32 -7.62 14.13 -21.84
N GLU A 33 -8.32 14.99 -22.58
CA GLU A 33 -7.74 16.09 -23.35
C GLU A 33 -7.08 17.13 -22.46
N GLU A 34 -7.68 17.47 -21.32
CA GLU A 34 -7.07 18.37 -20.33
C GLU A 34 -5.79 17.78 -19.74
N ALA A 35 -5.72 16.45 -19.62
CA ALA A 35 -4.52 15.74 -19.19
C ALA A 35 -3.49 15.53 -20.32
N GLY A 36 -3.84 15.90 -21.56
CA GLY A 36 -3.00 15.79 -22.75
C GLY A 36 -3.05 14.40 -23.40
N PHE A 37 -4.15 13.67 -23.24
CA PHE A 37 -4.39 12.37 -23.84
C PHE A 37 -5.52 12.41 -24.85
N ASP A 38 -5.51 11.48 -25.78
CA ASP A 38 -6.47 11.30 -26.84
C ASP A 38 -7.51 10.27 -26.39
N SER A 39 -8.80 10.69 -26.30
CA SER A 39 -9.88 9.80 -25.85
C SER A 39 -10.06 8.57 -26.73
N GLU A 40 -9.92 8.68 -28.07
CA GLU A 40 -10.07 7.54 -28.98
C GLU A 40 -9.01 6.47 -28.71
N LYS A 41 -7.79 6.89 -28.38
CA LYS A 41 -6.72 5.94 -28.02
C LYS A 41 -6.95 5.29 -26.66
N LEU A 42 -7.61 5.96 -25.73
CA LEU A 42 -7.99 5.37 -24.44
C LEU A 42 -9.11 4.35 -24.59
N GLU A 43 -10.05 4.56 -25.54
CA GLU A 43 -11.09 3.57 -25.85
C GLU A 43 -10.50 2.24 -26.30
N ALA A 44 -9.40 2.25 -27.05
CA ALA A 44 -8.71 1.02 -27.45
C ALA A 44 -8.18 0.20 -26.25
N ILE A 45 -7.89 0.86 -25.11
CA ILE A 45 -7.51 0.17 -23.87
C ILE A 45 -8.72 -0.59 -23.32
N ILE A 46 -9.91 0.02 -23.34
CA ILE A 46 -11.15 -0.64 -22.89
C ILE A 46 -11.47 -1.82 -23.78
N GLU A 47 -11.44 -1.64 -25.11
CA GLU A 47 -11.71 -2.71 -26.07
C GLU A 47 -10.76 -3.92 -25.83
N ARG A 48 -9.48 -3.64 -25.57
CA ARG A 48 -8.51 -4.68 -25.26
C ARG A 48 -8.81 -5.38 -23.93
N ALA A 49 -9.12 -4.63 -22.88
CA ALA A 49 -9.48 -5.18 -21.57
C ALA A 49 -10.76 -6.02 -21.66
N ASP A 50 -11.76 -5.53 -22.39
CA ASP A 50 -13.01 -6.23 -22.63
C ASP A 50 -12.80 -7.53 -23.41
N SER A 51 -11.95 -7.53 -24.43
CA SER A 51 -11.64 -8.76 -25.17
C SER A 51 -11.02 -9.85 -24.28
N VAL A 52 -10.20 -9.47 -23.31
CA VAL A 52 -9.58 -10.41 -22.36
C VAL A 52 -10.61 -10.89 -21.32
N TYR A 53 -11.49 -10.01 -20.88
CA TYR A 53 -12.59 -10.33 -19.99
C TYR A 53 -13.58 -11.33 -20.66
N GLU A 54 -14.02 -11.04 -21.87
CA GLU A 54 -14.94 -11.88 -22.64
C GLU A 54 -14.35 -13.24 -22.99
N ALA A 55 -13.02 -13.32 -23.16
CA ALA A 55 -12.31 -14.58 -23.32
C ALA A 55 -12.22 -15.40 -22.00
N GLY A 56 -12.76 -14.88 -20.89
CA GLY A 56 -12.74 -15.55 -19.58
C GLY A 56 -11.36 -15.57 -18.90
N SER A 57 -10.38 -14.82 -19.40
CA SER A 57 -9.03 -14.77 -18.85
C SER A 57 -8.92 -13.86 -17.62
N LEU A 58 -9.86 -12.92 -17.44
CA LEU A 58 -10.00 -12.07 -16.27
C LEU A 58 -11.42 -12.18 -15.71
N PRO A 59 -11.61 -12.37 -14.40
CA PRO A 59 -12.95 -12.38 -13.78
C PRO A 59 -13.56 -10.98 -13.68
N ASN A 60 -12.72 -9.97 -13.61
CA ASN A 60 -13.07 -8.55 -13.54
C ASN A 60 -11.83 -7.68 -13.75
N TYR A 61 -12.04 -6.38 -13.95
CA TYR A 61 -10.96 -5.40 -13.92
C TYR A 61 -11.48 -4.04 -13.45
N VAL A 62 -10.56 -3.22 -12.92
CA VAL A 62 -10.72 -1.78 -12.70
C VAL A 62 -9.45 -1.10 -13.21
N ILE A 63 -9.62 -0.09 -14.07
CA ILE A 63 -8.55 0.71 -14.63
C ILE A 63 -8.75 2.14 -14.14
N ALA A 64 -7.68 2.78 -13.66
CA ALA A 64 -7.63 4.19 -13.36
C ALA A 64 -6.32 4.77 -13.87
N LEU A 65 -6.40 5.87 -14.61
CA LEU A 65 -5.22 6.61 -15.07
C LEU A 65 -5.24 8.00 -14.47
N ALA A 66 -4.09 8.40 -13.93
CA ALA A 66 -3.92 9.71 -13.31
C ALA A 66 -2.62 10.37 -13.79
N LYS A 67 -2.63 11.69 -13.85
CA LYS A 67 -1.47 12.52 -14.18
C LYS A 67 -1.54 13.81 -13.37
N ASP A 68 -0.41 14.26 -12.85
CA ASP A 68 -0.29 15.50 -12.08
C ASP A 68 -1.33 15.62 -10.94
N GLY A 69 -1.60 14.49 -10.24
CA GLY A 69 -2.54 14.43 -9.14
C GLY A 69 -4.02 14.51 -9.54
N LYS A 70 -4.36 14.29 -10.83
CA LYS A 70 -5.72 14.30 -11.36
C LYS A 70 -6.01 12.97 -12.05
N VAL A 71 -7.19 12.40 -11.81
CA VAL A 71 -7.68 11.23 -12.55
C VAL A 71 -8.29 11.72 -13.86
N PHE A 72 -7.94 11.13 -14.98
CA PHE A 72 -8.46 11.52 -16.29
C PHE A 72 -9.14 10.37 -17.04
N PHE A 73 -9.08 9.15 -16.52
CA PHE A 73 -9.71 7.99 -17.14
C PHE A 73 -10.00 6.92 -16.10
N THR A 74 -11.19 6.33 -16.17
CA THR A 74 -11.56 5.16 -15.35
C THR A 74 -12.40 4.21 -16.17
N ALA A 75 -12.22 2.90 -15.96
CA ALA A 75 -13.06 1.86 -16.50
C ALA A 75 -13.14 0.67 -15.54
N SER A 76 -14.26 -0.02 -15.53
CA SER A 76 -14.43 -1.22 -14.73
C SER A 76 -15.40 -2.18 -15.38
N ARG A 77 -15.20 -3.49 -15.22
CA ARG A 77 -16.07 -4.53 -15.72
C ARG A 77 -16.00 -5.80 -14.89
N GLY A 78 -17.13 -6.50 -14.81
CA GLY A 78 -17.26 -7.76 -14.08
C GLY A 78 -17.70 -7.59 -12.64
N ASN A 79 -17.75 -8.69 -11.92
CA ASN A 79 -18.24 -8.76 -10.55
C ASN A 79 -17.11 -9.06 -9.56
N ARG A 80 -17.26 -8.60 -8.31
CA ARG A 80 -16.33 -8.90 -7.20
C ARG A 80 -16.27 -10.39 -6.89
N THR A 81 -17.41 -11.07 -7.08
CA THR A 81 -17.53 -12.52 -6.84
C THR A 81 -18.13 -13.19 -8.07
N ILE A 82 -17.48 -14.26 -8.54
CA ILE A 82 -17.96 -15.02 -9.68
C ILE A 82 -19.34 -15.60 -9.36
N GLY A 83 -20.29 -15.41 -10.29
CA GLY A 83 -21.67 -15.92 -10.17
C GLY A 83 -22.60 -15.12 -9.25
N ILE A 84 -22.12 -14.01 -8.69
CA ILE A 84 -22.93 -13.10 -7.87
C ILE A 84 -22.95 -11.71 -8.53
N ASP A 85 -24.13 -11.13 -8.67
CA ASP A 85 -24.26 -9.75 -9.16
C ASP A 85 -23.72 -8.77 -8.12
N SER A 86 -22.46 -8.41 -8.26
CA SER A 86 -21.71 -7.53 -7.34
C SER A 86 -20.66 -6.75 -8.13
N PRO A 87 -21.07 -5.74 -8.93
CA PRO A 87 -20.16 -5.03 -9.84
C PRO A 87 -18.91 -4.51 -9.13
N VAL A 88 -17.77 -4.59 -9.82
CA VAL A 88 -16.54 -3.92 -9.38
C VAL A 88 -16.58 -2.43 -9.74
N GLY A 89 -15.91 -1.61 -8.95
CA GLY A 89 -15.79 -0.17 -9.17
C GLY A 89 -14.54 0.39 -8.52
N MET A 90 -14.40 1.70 -8.52
CA MET A 90 -13.23 2.41 -7.98
C MET A 90 -13.08 2.24 -6.47
N ASP A 91 -14.13 1.86 -5.76
CA ASP A 91 -14.17 1.56 -4.32
C ASP A 91 -13.91 0.09 -3.98
N THR A 92 -13.72 -0.76 -4.99
CA THR A 92 -13.49 -2.18 -4.79
C THR A 92 -12.08 -2.43 -4.23
N LEU A 93 -12.00 -3.20 -3.16
CA LEU A 93 -10.73 -3.60 -2.58
C LEU A 93 -10.13 -4.79 -3.33
N PHE A 94 -8.93 -4.63 -3.81
CA PHE A 94 -8.13 -5.67 -4.46
C PHE A 94 -6.91 -6.03 -3.61
N PRO A 95 -6.52 -7.32 -3.53
CA PRO A 95 -5.26 -7.70 -2.91
C PRO A 95 -4.10 -7.16 -3.75
N LEU A 96 -3.20 -6.41 -3.12
CA LEU A 96 -2.08 -5.76 -3.81
C LEU A 96 -0.94 -6.73 -4.17
N ALA A 97 -0.88 -7.89 -3.50
CA ALA A 97 0.21 -8.86 -3.67
C ALA A 97 1.59 -8.16 -3.66
N SER A 98 2.43 -8.35 -4.67
CA SER A 98 3.77 -7.74 -4.73
C SER A 98 3.79 -6.21 -4.81
N MET A 99 2.67 -5.56 -5.15
CA MET A 99 2.56 -4.09 -5.08
C MET A 99 2.62 -3.56 -3.64
N SER A 100 2.54 -4.43 -2.63
CA SER A 100 2.83 -4.08 -1.23
C SER A 100 4.31 -3.78 -0.99
N LYS A 101 5.24 -4.29 -1.82
CA LYS A 101 6.69 -4.10 -1.65
C LYS A 101 7.11 -2.62 -1.67
N PRO A 102 6.73 -1.80 -2.66
CA PRO A 102 7.08 -0.38 -2.65
C PRO A 102 6.58 0.35 -1.40
N ILE A 103 5.38 -0.01 -0.90
CA ILE A 103 4.80 0.59 0.31
C ILE A 103 5.63 0.23 1.54
N ALA A 104 5.96 -1.07 1.70
CA ALA A 104 6.81 -1.55 2.80
C ALA A 104 8.22 -0.94 2.71
N SER A 105 8.83 -0.91 1.51
CA SER A 105 10.15 -0.30 1.29
C SER A 105 10.15 1.18 1.65
N SER A 106 9.09 1.92 1.31
CA SER A 106 8.96 3.34 1.67
C SER A 106 8.94 3.54 3.18
N ALA A 107 8.30 2.65 3.94
CA ALA A 107 8.32 2.69 5.39
C ALA A 107 9.73 2.43 5.95
N ILE A 108 10.48 1.49 5.37
CA ILE A 108 11.87 1.22 5.75
C ILE A 108 12.75 2.46 5.47
N PHE A 109 12.64 3.07 4.29
CA PHE A 109 13.39 4.29 3.98
C PHE A 109 13.06 5.45 4.93
N HIS A 110 11.81 5.57 5.36
CA HIS A 110 11.42 6.56 6.36
C HIS A 110 12.11 6.31 7.72
N LEU A 111 12.27 5.06 8.13
CA LEU A 111 13.04 4.72 9.34
C LEU A 111 14.53 5.03 9.18
N ILE A 112 15.08 4.84 7.97
CA ILE A 112 16.47 5.23 7.65
C ILE A 112 16.66 6.74 7.76
N GLU A 113 15.75 7.55 7.22
CA GLU A 113 15.77 9.02 7.36
C GLU A 113 15.75 9.46 8.82
N GLN A 114 15.04 8.72 9.68
CA GLN A 114 15.01 8.99 11.13
C GLN A 114 16.25 8.50 11.87
N GLY A 115 17.23 7.89 11.18
CA GLY A 115 18.42 7.31 11.78
C GLY A 115 18.18 6.11 12.69
N LYS A 116 17.02 5.44 12.57
CA LYS A 116 16.66 4.28 13.40
C LYS A 116 17.27 2.98 12.90
N LEU A 117 17.61 2.91 11.63
CA LEU A 117 18.31 1.82 10.98
C LEU A 117 19.07 2.32 9.75
N THR A 118 19.90 1.48 9.18
CA THR A 118 20.64 1.74 7.93
C THR A 118 20.46 0.57 6.97
N LEU A 119 20.87 0.72 5.73
CA LEU A 119 20.89 -0.39 4.78
C LEU A 119 21.86 -1.51 5.22
N ASP A 120 22.87 -1.17 6.01
CA ASP A 120 23.86 -2.09 6.54
C ASP A 120 23.46 -2.71 7.90
N SER A 121 22.38 -2.26 8.54
CA SER A 121 21.87 -2.87 9.77
C SER A 121 21.57 -4.35 9.53
N GLU A 122 21.97 -5.18 10.48
CA GLU A 122 21.76 -6.63 10.40
C GLU A 122 20.34 -7.00 10.81
N LEU A 123 19.72 -7.93 10.11
CA LEU A 123 18.38 -8.41 10.43
C LEU A 123 18.31 -9.02 11.83
N SER A 124 19.40 -9.65 12.28
CA SER A 124 19.54 -10.24 13.63
C SER A 124 19.47 -9.21 14.76
N GLU A 125 19.75 -7.93 14.52
CA GLU A 125 19.56 -6.87 15.50
C GLU A 125 18.09 -6.72 15.93
N PHE A 126 17.15 -7.03 15.03
CA PHE A 126 15.71 -6.93 15.24
C PHE A 126 15.06 -8.29 15.51
N TYR A 127 15.58 -9.33 14.89
CA TYR A 127 15.10 -10.71 14.95
C TYR A 127 16.29 -11.64 15.19
N PRO A 128 16.64 -11.93 16.46
CA PRO A 128 17.82 -12.73 16.80
C PRO A 128 17.87 -14.12 16.17
N GLU A 129 16.72 -14.68 15.80
CA GLU A 129 16.64 -15.97 15.12
C GLU A 129 17.34 -15.99 13.74
N PHE A 130 17.62 -14.82 13.15
CA PHE A 130 18.34 -14.72 11.89
C PHE A 130 19.87 -14.67 12.04
N GLU A 131 20.41 -14.76 13.26
CA GLU A 131 21.85 -14.79 13.52
C GLU A 131 22.51 -16.08 12.99
N SER A 132 21.80 -17.22 13.09
CA SER A 132 22.30 -18.56 12.76
C SER A 132 21.46 -19.23 11.68
N MET A 133 21.37 -18.59 10.50
CA MET A 133 20.62 -19.14 9.38
C MET A 133 21.45 -20.12 8.56
N LEU A 134 20.76 -21.09 7.96
CA LEU A 134 21.36 -22.01 7.00
C LEU A 134 20.93 -21.65 5.57
N VAL A 135 21.85 -21.80 4.65
CA VAL A 135 21.62 -21.56 3.22
C VAL A 135 21.65 -22.88 2.47
N ALA A 136 20.66 -23.10 1.60
CA ALA A 136 20.66 -24.24 0.70
C ALA A 136 21.64 -23.99 -0.46
N GLU A 137 22.62 -24.87 -0.66
CA GLU A 137 23.71 -24.73 -1.62
C GLU A 137 23.23 -24.37 -3.05
N ASN A 138 22.06 -24.85 -3.46
CA ASN A 138 21.52 -24.63 -4.80
C ASN A 138 20.07 -24.13 -4.83
N GLY A 139 19.57 -23.63 -3.68
CA GLY A 139 18.18 -23.17 -3.54
C GLY A 139 17.12 -24.29 -3.56
N SER A 140 17.52 -25.55 -3.54
CA SER A 140 16.61 -26.71 -3.46
C SER A 140 16.41 -27.16 -2.02
N LEU A 141 15.20 -27.63 -1.70
CA LEU A 141 14.90 -28.22 -0.38
C LEU A 141 15.65 -29.55 -0.12
N ASP A 142 16.13 -30.21 -1.18
CA ASP A 142 16.92 -31.45 -1.13
C ASP A 142 18.44 -31.16 -1.09
N ALA A 143 18.85 -29.89 -1.10
CA ALA A 143 20.25 -29.49 -1.05
C ALA A 143 20.88 -29.74 0.32
N GLN A 144 22.19 -29.78 0.34
CA GLN A 144 22.93 -29.64 1.59
C GLN A 144 22.81 -28.20 2.08
N PHE A 145 22.78 -28.04 3.39
CA PHE A 145 22.70 -26.74 4.04
C PHE A 145 24.05 -26.39 4.63
N GLU A 146 24.47 -25.15 4.45
CA GLU A 146 25.67 -24.58 5.02
C GLU A 146 25.35 -23.33 5.83
N ASP A 147 26.24 -22.95 6.74
CA ASP A 147 26.10 -21.71 7.50
C ASP A 147 26.19 -20.50 6.56
N ILE A 148 25.43 -19.44 6.88
CA ILE A 148 25.54 -18.18 6.11
C ILE A 148 26.96 -17.64 6.20
N SER A 149 27.47 -17.17 5.07
CA SER A 149 28.84 -16.60 4.97
C SER A 149 28.94 -15.16 5.52
N ARG A 150 27.82 -14.48 5.71
CA ARG A 150 27.70 -13.13 6.27
C ARG A 150 26.29 -12.90 6.85
N PRO A 151 26.11 -11.95 7.77
CA PRO A 151 24.80 -11.56 8.25
C PRO A 151 23.88 -11.09 7.12
N ILE A 152 22.58 -11.33 7.27
CA ILE A 152 21.54 -10.79 6.40
C ILE A 152 21.33 -9.32 6.77
N LYS A 153 21.46 -8.40 5.80
CA LYS A 153 21.29 -6.97 5.99
C LYS A 153 19.91 -6.49 5.52
N ILE A 154 19.50 -5.32 5.97
CA ILE A 154 18.28 -4.66 5.48
C ILE A 154 18.33 -4.47 3.96
N LEU A 155 19.50 -4.17 3.39
CA LEU A 155 19.70 -4.09 1.94
C LEU A 155 19.25 -5.37 1.21
N ASP A 156 19.58 -6.54 1.77
CA ASP A 156 19.26 -7.84 1.15
C ASP A 156 17.74 -8.11 1.08
N LEU A 157 16.95 -7.46 1.94
CA LEU A 157 15.49 -7.55 1.93
C LEU A 157 14.83 -6.60 0.91
N LEU A 158 15.58 -5.60 0.42
CA LEU A 158 15.09 -4.58 -0.49
C LEU A 158 15.48 -4.82 -1.95
N THR A 159 16.40 -5.75 -2.19
CA THR A 159 16.94 -6.13 -3.52
C THR A 159 16.72 -7.65 -3.80
#